data_9a6d85ace55514d7b2c5438c72d5cc8f
#
_entry.id   9a6d85ace55514d7b2c5438c72d5cc8f
#
_cell.length_a   1.000
_cell.length_b   1.000
_cell.length_c   1.000
_cell.angle_alpha   90.00
_cell.angle_beta   90.00
_cell.angle_gamma   90.00
#
_symmetry.space_group_name_H-M   'P 1'
#
loop_
_entity.id
_entity.type
_entity.pdbx_description
1 polymer ?
#
loop_
_entity_poly.entity_id
_entity_poly.type
_entity_poly.pdbx_seq_one_letter_code
_entity_poly.pdbx_strand_id
1 'polypeptide(L)'
;MTALIDAQAIADFQTNGATVLRGVFADWVDVLREAVDFNVANPGPDGRFYTGENGGGRFMTDYCNWTRIPGYRDFIFNSNAAEIGAALMDAGRVQLFHEHVLVKEAATDVTTPWHQDAPYYSVQAEKTLSLWIP
;
A
#
# COMPACT_ATOMS: atom_id res chain seq x y z
N MET A 1 -22.25 -11.46 -12.52
CA MET A 1 -21.23 -10.96 -11.59
C MET A 1 -20.59 -9.76 -12.23
N THR A 2 -20.66 -8.60 -11.60
CA THR A 2 -19.95 -7.41 -12.07
C THR A 2 -18.46 -7.72 -11.99
N ALA A 3 -17.71 -7.44 -13.07
CA ALA A 3 -16.26 -7.62 -13.04
C ALA A 3 -15.67 -6.76 -11.92
N LEU A 4 -14.76 -7.29 -11.14
CA LEU A 4 -14.10 -6.60 -10.03
C LEU A 4 -13.35 -5.33 -10.50
N ILE A 5 -12.82 -5.38 -11.71
CA ILE A 5 -12.17 -4.27 -12.41
C ILE A 5 -12.72 -4.23 -13.82
N ASP A 6 -12.98 -3.05 -14.35
CA ASP A 6 -13.39 -2.91 -15.73
C ASP A 6 -12.20 -3.01 -16.72
N ALA A 7 -12.51 -3.32 -17.96
CA ALA A 7 -11.49 -3.48 -19.01
C ALA A 7 -10.73 -2.17 -19.29
N GLN A 8 -11.36 -1.01 -19.06
CA GLN A 8 -10.73 0.28 -19.27
C GLN A 8 -9.63 0.52 -18.23
N ALA A 9 -9.88 0.21 -16.96
CA ALA A 9 -8.88 0.35 -15.89
C ALA A 9 -7.66 -0.55 -16.14
N ILE A 10 -7.87 -1.77 -16.67
CA ILE A 10 -6.77 -2.66 -17.07
C ILE A 10 -5.98 -2.04 -18.24
N ALA A 11 -6.67 -1.56 -19.28
CA ALA A 11 -6.04 -0.93 -20.41
C ALA A 11 -5.24 0.33 -20.04
N ASP A 12 -5.81 1.16 -19.14
CA ASP A 12 -5.14 2.35 -18.62
C ASP A 12 -3.86 1.98 -17.88
N PHE A 13 -3.92 0.97 -17.01
CA PHE A 13 -2.74 0.50 -16.30
C PHE A 13 -1.66 -0.02 -17.25
N GLN A 14 -2.03 -0.86 -18.23
CA GLN A 14 -1.09 -1.41 -19.21
C GLN A 14 -0.45 -0.34 -20.09
N THR A 15 -1.18 0.74 -20.37
CA THR A 15 -0.70 1.82 -21.26
C THR A 15 0.11 2.86 -20.49
N ASN A 16 -0.35 3.25 -19.29
CA ASN A 16 0.17 4.39 -18.54
C ASN A 16 1.03 3.99 -17.34
N GLY A 17 1.04 2.70 -16.97
CA GLY A 17 1.72 2.20 -15.76
C GLY A 17 0.98 2.50 -14.47
N ALA A 18 -0.20 3.12 -14.52
CA ALA A 18 -1.02 3.45 -13.37
C ALA A 18 -2.50 3.53 -13.75
N THR A 19 -3.37 3.23 -12.79
CA THR A 19 -4.82 3.45 -12.89
C THR A 19 -5.40 3.76 -11.51
N VAL A 20 -6.60 4.32 -11.46
CA VAL A 20 -7.32 4.63 -10.21
C VAL A 20 -8.58 3.82 -10.11
N LEU A 21 -8.68 3.00 -9.09
CA LEU A 21 -9.85 2.19 -8.77
C LEU A 21 -10.57 2.80 -7.56
N ARG A 22 -11.75 3.39 -7.77
CA ARG A 22 -12.46 4.09 -6.70
C ARG A 22 -13.40 3.16 -5.94
N GLY A 23 -13.31 3.22 -4.59
CA GLY A 23 -14.24 2.53 -3.69
C GLY A 23 -14.08 1.01 -3.61
N VAL A 24 -13.09 0.41 -4.27
CA VAL A 24 -12.90 -1.05 -4.31
C VAL A 24 -12.58 -1.65 -2.94
N PHE A 25 -12.09 -0.83 -2.00
CA PHE A 25 -11.77 -1.24 -0.63
C PHE A 25 -12.58 -0.46 0.42
N ALA A 26 -13.73 0.10 0.06
CA ALA A 26 -14.54 0.91 0.99
C ALA A 26 -14.90 0.15 2.27
N ASP A 27 -15.22 -1.14 2.17
CA ASP A 27 -15.58 -1.98 3.32
C ASP A 27 -14.39 -2.30 4.25
N TRP A 28 -13.17 -1.98 3.83
CA TRP A 28 -11.95 -2.23 4.58
C TRP A 28 -11.41 -0.98 5.31
N VAL A 29 -12.01 0.19 5.09
CA VAL A 29 -11.49 1.46 5.61
C VAL A 29 -11.36 1.45 7.13
N ASP A 30 -12.39 1.00 7.84
CA ASP A 30 -12.37 1.03 9.30
C ASP A 30 -11.37 0.02 9.88
N VAL A 31 -11.29 -1.19 9.31
CA VAL A 31 -10.30 -2.21 9.69
C VAL A 31 -8.87 -1.69 9.49
N LEU A 32 -8.62 -1.03 8.34
CA LEU A 32 -7.30 -0.48 8.04
C LEU A 32 -6.96 0.72 8.92
N ARG A 33 -7.93 1.59 9.25
CA ARG A 33 -7.70 2.70 10.20
C ARG A 33 -7.29 2.20 11.58
N GLU A 34 -8.03 1.25 12.13
CA GLU A 34 -7.68 0.65 13.42
C GLU A 34 -6.28 0.00 13.39
N ALA A 35 -5.94 -0.67 12.29
CA ALA A 35 -4.64 -1.27 12.10
C ALA A 35 -3.51 -0.22 12.04
N VAL A 36 -3.73 0.89 11.32
CA VAL A 36 -2.78 2.01 11.23
C VAL A 36 -2.62 2.70 12.59
N ASP A 37 -3.72 2.99 13.29
CA ASP A 37 -3.67 3.61 14.62
C ASP A 37 -2.89 2.73 15.61
N PHE A 38 -3.14 1.42 15.59
CA PHE A 38 -2.36 0.47 16.39
C PHE A 38 -0.88 0.48 16.00
N ASN A 39 -0.56 0.50 14.70
CA ASN A 39 0.82 0.52 14.21
C ASN A 39 1.56 1.79 14.64
N VAL A 40 0.92 2.96 14.55
CA VAL A 40 1.50 4.23 15.00
C VAL A 40 1.80 4.21 16.49
N ALA A 41 0.88 3.65 17.30
CA ALA A 41 1.06 3.52 18.75
C ALA A 41 2.09 2.44 19.14
N ASN A 42 2.26 1.43 18.29
CA ASN A 42 3.15 0.29 18.52
C ASN A 42 3.98 -0.01 17.27
N PRO A 43 5.00 0.80 16.94
CA PRO A 43 5.82 0.60 15.76
C PRO A 43 6.52 -0.76 15.75
N GLY A 44 6.68 -1.31 14.56
CA GLY A 44 7.47 -2.52 14.33
C GLY A 44 8.98 -2.26 14.40
N PRO A 45 9.78 -3.31 14.19
CA PRO A 45 11.25 -3.19 14.20
C PRO A 45 11.79 -2.21 13.14
N ASP A 46 11.06 -2.07 12.05
CA ASP A 46 11.41 -1.22 10.90
C ASP A 46 10.73 0.16 10.94
N GLY A 47 9.95 0.42 11.99
CA GLY A 47 9.29 1.70 12.21
C GLY A 47 10.29 2.85 12.35
N ARG A 48 10.06 3.93 11.58
CA ARG A 48 10.88 5.15 11.61
C ARG A 48 9.97 6.36 11.70
N PHE A 49 10.43 7.36 12.44
CA PHE A 49 9.78 8.66 12.54
C PHE A 49 10.75 9.74 12.07
N TYR A 50 10.27 10.58 11.19
CA TYR A 50 11.00 11.73 10.67
C TYR A 50 10.29 13.00 11.14
N THR A 51 11.06 13.98 11.60
CA THR A 51 10.58 15.31 11.97
C THR A 51 11.22 16.31 11.04
N GLY A 52 10.44 17.22 10.50
CA GLY A 52 10.94 18.28 9.64
C GLY A 52 11.76 19.34 10.41
N GLU A 53 12.44 20.18 9.67
CA GLU A 53 13.35 21.23 10.23
C GLU A 53 12.57 22.30 10.99
N ASN A 54 11.33 22.58 10.59
CA ASN A 54 10.51 23.64 11.17
C ASN A 54 9.63 23.17 12.35
N GLY A 55 9.76 21.93 12.78
CA GLY A 55 8.83 21.29 13.70
C GLY A 55 7.49 21.00 13.02
N GLY A 56 6.51 20.60 13.78
CA GLY A 56 5.19 20.20 13.26
C GLY A 56 4.97 18.71 13.34
N GLY A 57 4.08 18.18 12.49
CA GLY A 57 3.77 16.75 12.47
C GLY A 57 4.93 15.89 12.01
N ARG A 58 4.95 14.66 12.50
CA ARG A 58 5.93 13.66 12.10
C ARG A 58 5.51 12.98 10.80
N PHE A 59 6.48 12.38 10.13
CA PHE A 59 6.24 11.40 9.09
C PHE A 59 6.70 10.03 9.61
N MET A 60 5.77 9.09 9.74
CA MET A 60 6.06 7.72 10.12
C MET A 60 6.11 6.83 8.89
N THR A 61 7.09 5.94 8.84
CA THR A 61 7.14 4.82 7.91
C THR A 61 7.32 3.52 8.67
N ASP A 62 6.63 2.47 8.28
CA ASP A 62 6.81 1.12 8.84
C ASP A 62 6.37 0.08 7.82
N TYR A 63 6.96 -1.11 7.83
CA TYR A 63 6.63 -2.17 6.86
C TYR A 63 6.82 -3.56 7.47
N CYS A 64 6.31 -4.58 6.77
CA CYS A 64 6.36 -5.99 7.20
C CYS A 64 5.62 -6.27 8.51
N ASN A 65 4.56 -5.53 8.81
CA ASN A 65 3.78 -5.64 10.05
C ASN A 65 2.56 -6.58 9.94
N TRP A 66 2.21 -7.04 8.75
CA TRP A 66 1.03 -7.87 8.51
C TRP A 66 1.01 -9.18 9.33
N THR A 67 2.17 -9.68 9.75
CA THR A 67 2.27 -10.89 10.59
C THR A 67 1.88 -10.64 12.04
N ARG A 68 1.98 -9.39 12.53
CA ARG A 68 1.70 -9.01 13.90
C ARG A 68 0.44 -8.17 14.08
N ILE A 69 -0.07 -7.54 12.99
CA ILE A 69 -1.27 -6.68 13.02
C ILE A 69 -2.40 -7.38 12.27
N PRO A 70 -3.42 -7.91 12.99
CA PRO A 70 -4.49 -8.69 12.38
C PRO A 70 -5.22 -7.98 11.24
N GLY A 71 -5.50 -6.67 11.36
CA GLY A 71 -6.21 -5.91 10.33
C GLY A 71 -5.46 -5.89 8.99
N TYR A 72 -4.14 -5.76 8.99
CA TYR A 72 -3.34 -5.87 7.76
C TYR A 72 -3.38 -7.27 7.19
N ARG A 73 -3.25 -8.29 8.05
CA ARG A 73 -3.35 -9.68 7.63
C ARG A 73 -4.71 -9.98 7.01
N ASP A 74 -5.78 -9.56 7.65
CA ASP A 74 -7.15 -9.77 7.16
C ASP A 74 -7.35 -9.10 5.81
N PHE A 75 -6.92 -7.85 5.65
CA PHE A 75 -6.98 -7.15 4.37
C PHE A 75 -6.23 -7.91 3.28
N ILE A 76 -4.99 -8.30 3.53
CA ILE A 76 -4.13 -8.98 2.54
C ILE A 76 -4.75 -10.30 2.06
N PHE A 77 -5.32 -11.10 2.97
CA PHE A 77 -5.77 -12.45 2.64
C PHE A 77 -7.25 -12.56 2.31
N ASN A 78 -8.07 -11.61 2.74
CA ASN A 78 -9.53 -11.69 2.63
C ASN A 78 -10.14 -10.60 1.75
N SER A 79 -9.37 -9.58 1.33
CA SER A 79 -9.82 -8.60 0.35
C SER A 79 -9.54 -9.08 -1.08
N ASN A 80 -10.04 -8.31 -2.05
CA ASN A 80 -9.81 -8.55 -3.48
C ASN A 80 -8.46 -8.00 -3.98
N ALA A 81 -7.52 -7.64 -3.09
CA ALA A 81 -6.24 -7.02 -3.48
C ALA A 81 -5.42 -7.92 -4.41
N ALA A 82 -5.39 -9.23 -4.13
CA ALA A 82 -4.65 -10.20 -4.95
C ALA A 82 -5.27 -10.35 -6.35
N GLU A 83 -6.60 -10.43 -6.44
CA GLU A 83 -7.33 -10.54 -7.71
C GLU A 83 -7.16 -9.27 -8.56
N ILE A 84 -7.19 -8.09 -7.91
CA ILE A 84 -6.93 -6.81 -8.58
C ILE A 84 -5.50 -6.79 -9.14
N GLY A 85 -4.51 -7.15 -8.33
CA GLY A 85 -3.13 -7.22 -8.75
C GLY A 85 -2.91 -8.20 -9.92
N ALA A 86 -3.51 -9.38 -9.85
CA ALA A 86 -3.44 -10.38 -10.90
C ALA A 86 -4.03 -9.88 -12.22
N ALA A 87 -5.20 -9.24 -12.18
CA ALA A 87 -5.87 -8.72 -13.36
C ALA A 87 -5.08 -7.56 -14.00
N LEU A 88 -4.58 -6.61 -13.20
CA LEU A 88 -3.79 -5.49 -13.71
C LEU A 88 -2.47 -5.92 -14.34
N MET A 89 -1.80 -6.90 -13.75
CA MET A 89 -0.54 -7.45 -14.26
C MET A 89 -0.72 -8.52 -15.35
N ASP A 90 -1.96 -8.91 -15.70
CA ASP A 90 -2.20 -10.07 -16.56
C ASP A 90 -1.35 -11.27 -16.10
N ALA A 91 -1.54 -11.67 -14.86
CA ALA A 91 -0.77 -12.72 -14.21
C ALA A 91 -1.68 -13.80 -13.64
N GLY A 92 -1.36 -15.06 -13.89
CA GLY A 92 -2.09 -16.19 -13.31
C GLY A 92 -1.80 -16.43 -11.82
N ARG A 93 -0.77 -15.79 -11.29
CA ARG A 93 -0.36 -15.86 -9.89
C ARG A 93 0.29 -14.56 -9.46
N VAL A 94 -0.04 -14.10 -8.26
CA VAL A 94 0.62 -12.99 -7.59
C VAL A 94 1.15 -13.42 -6.23
N GLN A 95 2.16 -12.72 -5.75
CA GLN A 95 2.73 -12.95 -4.44
C GLN A 95 2.93 -11.62 -3.73
N LEU A 96 2.48 -11.54 -2.49
CA LEU A 96 2.80 -10.39 -1.65
C LEU A 96 4.31 -10.30 -1.47
N PHE A 97 4.85 -9.12 -1.70
CA PHE A 97 6.23 -8.81 -1.35
C PHE A 97 6.27 -8.26 0.09
N HIS A 98 5.64 -7.13 0.34
CA HIS A 98 5.44 -6.56 1.68
C HIS A 98 4.31 -5.52 1.65
N GLU A 99 3.80 -5.14 2.82
CA GLU A 99 3.05 -3.90 2.98
C GLU A 99 3.96 -2.82 3.57
N HIS A 100 3.65 -1.58 3.23
CA HIS A 100 4.34 -0.40 3.72
C HIS A 100 3.32 0.64 4.18
N VAL A 101 3.42 1.06 5.42
CA VAL A 101 2.57 2.09 6.02
C VAL A 101 3.32 3.41 6.05
N LEU A 102 2.66 4.46 5.57
CA LEU A 102 3.19 5.81 5.47
C LEU A 102 2.18 6.76 6.11
N VAL A 103 2.51 7.36 7.23
CA VAL A 103 1.62 8.28 7.95
C VAL A 103 2.27 9.65 8.05
N LYS A 104 1.71 10.61 7.34
CA LYS A 104 2.10 12.03 7.45
C LYS A 104 1.12 12.74 8.38
N GLU A 105 1.58 13.10 9.57
CA GLU A 105 0.80 13.89 10.51
C GLU A 105 0.56 15.30 9.95
N ALA A 106 -0.49 15.96 10.45
CA ALA A 106 -0.80 17.34 10.06
C ALA A 106 0.39 18.26 10.29
N ALA A 107 0.59 19.21 9.39
CA ALA A 107 1.68 20.19 9.42
C ALA A 107 3.10 19.61 9.32
N THR A 108 3.28 18.36 8.92
CA THR A 108 4.63 17.87 8.59
C THR A 108 5.15 18.53 7.32
N ASP A 109 6.40 18.98 7.35
CA ASP A 109 7.14 19.49 6.20
C ASP A 109 8.08 18.44 5.57
N VAL A 110 8.05 17.22 6.09
CA VAL A 110 8.84 16.13 5.53
C VAL A 110 8.27 15.70 4.18
N THR A 111 9.04 15.91 3.13
CA THR A 111 8.66 15.51 1.77
C THR A 111 9.22 14.14 1.41
N THR A 112 8.50 13.40 0.58
CA THR A 112 9.02 12.20 -0.05
C THR A 112 9.70 12.59 -1.36
N PRO A 113 11.00 12.35 -1.52
CA PRO A 113 11.69 12.67 -2.78
C PRO A 113 11.18 11.80 -3.92
N TRP A 114 11.28 12.30 -5.15
CA TRP A 114 11.02 11.48 -6.33
C TRP A 114 11.96 10.29 -6.39
N HIS A 115 11.41 9.10 -6.54
CA HIS A 115 12.15 7.84 -6.57
C HIS A 115 11.42 6.80 -7.41
N GLN A 116 12.10 5.70 -7.67
CA GLN A 116 11.53 4.46 -8.17
C GLN A 116 11.63 3.42 -7.05
N ASP A 117 10.59 2.61 -6.88
CA ASP A 117 10.57 1.57 -5.83
C ASP A 117 11.52 0.41 -6.14
N ALA A 118 11.62 0.02 -7.42
CA ALA A 118 12.39 -1.14 -7.85
C ALA A 118 13.84 -1.23 -7.32
N PRO A 119 14.61 -0.13 -7.21
CA PRO A 119 15.96 -0.18 -6.63
C PRO A 119 16.02 -0.61 -5.17
N TYR A 120 14.91 -0.49 -4.44
CA TYR A 120 14.82 -0.89 -3.03
C TYR A 120 14.36 -2.34 -2.86
N TYR A 121 13.94 -3.00 -3.94
CA TYR A 121 13.45 -4.37 -3.87
C TYR A 121 14.60 -5.38 -3.86
N SER A 122 14.54 -6.32 -2.94
CA SER A 122 15.48 -7.44 -2.85
C SER A 122 15.09 -8.62 -3.75
N VAL A 123 14.12 -8.43 -4.64
CA VAL A 123 13.61 -9.45 -5.56
C VAL A 123 13.71 -8.97 -7.00
N GLN A 124 13.92 -9.91 -7.91
CA GLN A 124 13.77 -9.70 -9.34
C GLN A 124 12.44 -10.30 -9.78
N ALA A 125 11.59 -9.49 -10.40
CA ALA A 125 10.34 -9.95 -10.96
C ALA A 125 10.12 -9.29 -12.31
N GLU A 126 9.51 -10.03 -13.24
CA GLU A 126 9.13 -9.47 -14.55
C GLU A 126 8.04 -8.42 -14.44
N LYS A 127 7.13 -8.60 -13.47
CA LYS A 127 6.02 -7.69 -13.21
C LYS A 127 5.95 -7.39 -11.71
N THR A 128 5.87 -6.13 -11.36
CA THR A 128 5.65 -5.65 -10.00
C THR A 128 4.54 -4.60 -10.01
N LEU A 129 3.81 -4.52 -8.91
CA LEU A 129 2.70 -3.59 -8.73
C LEU A 129 2.65 -3.15 -7.27
N SER A 130 2.44 -1.87 -7.03
CA SER A 130 2.07 -1.34 -5.73
C SER A 130 0.60 -0.91 -5.74
N LEU A 131 -0.18 -1.35 -4.76
CA LEU A 131 -1.51 -0.84 -4.48
C LEU A 131 -1.39 0.28 -3.45
N TRP A 132 -1.65 1.52 -3.86
CA TRP A 132 -1.71 2.64 -2.94
C TRP A 132 -3.14 2.85 -2.47
N ILE A 133 -3.34 2.74 -1.15
CA ILE A 133 -4.65 2.83 -0.49
C ILE A 133 -4.56 4.00 0.51
N PRO A 134 -5.00 5.22 0.11
CA PRO A 134 -4.92 6.43 0.94
C PRO A 134 -6.01 6.49 2.01
#